data_fa81979ac0dac7f071d69b61db84b739
#
_entry.id   fa81979ac0dac7f071d69b61db84b739
#
_cell.length_a   1.000
_cell.length_b   1.000
_cell.length_c   1.000
_cell.angle_alpha   90.00
_cell.angle_beta   90.00
_cell.angle_gamma   90.00
#
_symmetry.space_group_name_H-M   'P 1'
#
loop_
_entity.id
_entity.type
_entity.pdbx_description
1 polymer ?
#
loop_
_entity_poly.entity_id
_entity_poly.type
_entity_poly.pdbx_seq_one_letter_code
_entity_poly.pdbx_strand_id
1 'polypeptide(L)'
;AEGAIDVIIDKAIAIAVDSRPGPVHIDIPISLAKSSFNGTSMTPSVRSEAMAPAIGPKLDGARKIIKGAKRPLMIAGIDVLHHQAHEVVTEAVRQFKIPLITTYKTKGILPEDHPLSMGGHGLSPKSFYIIKPLIEAADVIILVGYDPIEMRAEWISPWELGDNGPMEID
;
A
#
# COMPACT_ATOMS: atom_id res chain seq x y z
N ALA A 1 -34.75 -10.92 -1.84
CA ALA A 1 -34.34 -10.78 -0.54
C ALA A 1 -33.73 -12.05 0.07
N GLU A 2 -34.45 -13.16 0.29
CA GLU A 2 -33.88 -14.38 0.88
C GLU A 2 -32.78 -15.00 0.00
N GLY A 3 -32.95 -15.01 -1.31
CA GLY A 3 -31.95 -15.55 -2.25
C GLY A 3 -30.69 -14.69 -2.47
N ALA A 4 -30.57 -13.59 -1.75
CA ALA A 4 -29.39 -12.72 -1.86
C ALA A 4 -28.44 -12.83 -0.64
N ILE A 5 -28.80 -13.64 0.37
CA ILE A 5 -28.02 -13.72 1.63
C ILE A 5 -26.62 -14.24 1.34
N ASP A 6 -26.49 -15.32 0.60
CA ASP A 6 -25.18 -15.92 0.27
C ASP A 6 -24.30 -14.93 -0.50
N VAL A 7 -24.87 -14.23 -1.48
CA VAL A 7 -24.15 -13.24 -2.28
C VAL A 7 -23.67 -12.07 -1.42
N ILE A 8 -24.49 -11.62 -0.46
CA ILE A 8 -24.13 -10.52 0.45
C ILE A 8 -23.01 -10.97 1.40
N ILE A 9 -23.10 -12.17 1.95
CA ILE A 9 -22.06 -12.72 2.84
C ILE A 9 -20.77 -12.94 2.08
N ASP A 10 -20.79 -13.54 0.90
CA ASP A 10 -19.60 -13.74 0.07
C ASP A 10 -18.95 -12.41 -0.28
N LYS A 11 -19.72 -11.39 -0.65
CA LYS A 11 -19.24 -10.05 -0.92
C LYS A 11 -18.63 -9.40 0.33
N ALA A 12 -19.26 -9.55 1.47
CA ALA A 12 -18.75 -9.01 2.73
C ALA A 12 -17.42 -9.66 3.13
N ILE A 13 -17.32 -10.97 2.99
CA ILE A 13 -16.06 -11.70 3.25
C ILE A 13 -14.98 -11.27 2.25
N ALA A 14 -15.31 -11.19 0.96
CA ALA A 14 -14.37 -10.74 -0.05
C ALA A 14 -13.82 -9.35 0.29
N ILE A 15 -14.67 -8.38 0.63
CA ILE A 15 -14.27 -7.03 1.03
C ILE A 15 -13.42 -7.06 2.32
N ALA A 16 -13.78 -7.90 3.30
CA ALA A 16 -13.08 -7.97 4.57
C ALA A 16 -11.63 -8.49 4.47
N VAL A 17 -11.34 -9.30 3.43
CA VAL A 17 -10.03 -9.95 3.23
C VAL A 17 -9.30 -9.49 1.96
N ASP A 18 -9.86 -8.53 1.23
CA ASP A 18 -9.27 -7.97 0.02
C ASP A 18 -7.95 -7.22 0.31
N SER A 19 -7.35 -6.63 -0.71
CA SER A 19 -6.06 -5.92 -0.68
C SER A 19 -5.89 -4.95 0.50
N ARG A 20 -7.00 -4.37 0.98
CA ARG A 20 -7.05 -3.57 2.22
C ARG A 20 -7.99 -4.21 3.23
N PRO A 21 -7.54 -5.22 4.00
CA PRO A 21 -8.37 -5.93 4.94
C PRO A 21 -8.98 -5.01 5.99
N GLY A 22 -10.26 -5.23 6.29
CA GLY A 22 -10.95 -4.41 7.29
C GLY A 22 -12.30 -4.98 7.70
N PRO A 23 -12.90 -4.46 8.77
CA PRO A 23 -14.21 -4.92 9.24
C PRO A 23 -15.32 -4.52 8.27
N VAL A 24 -16.26 -5.43 8.06
CA VAL A 24 -17.48 -5.20 7.30
C VAL A 24 -18.68 -5.34 8.21
N HIS A 25 -19.59 -4.38 8.17
CA HIS A 25 -20.84 -4.42 8.92
C HIS A 25 -21.99 -4.84 8.01
N ILE A 26 -22.80 -5.81 8.46
CA ILE A 26 -23.99 -6.27 7.77
C ILE A 26 -25.20 -6.08 8.68
N ASP A 27 -26.16 -5.29 8.23
CA ASP A 27 -27.46 -5.15 8.90
C ASP A 27 -28.44 -6.25 8.43
N ILE A 28 -28.92 -7.04 9.38
CA ILE A 28 -29.89 -8.11 9.11
C ILE A 28 -31.22 -7.77 9.79
N PRO A 29 -32.30 -7.50 9.05
CA PRO A 29 -33.62 -7.29 9.63
C PRO A 29 -34.10 -8.51 10.43
N ILE A 30 -34.73 -8.28 11.59
CA ILE A 30 -35.23 -9.35 12.46
C ILE A 30 -36.22 -10.27 11.72
N SER A 31 -37.03 -9.72 10.83
CA SER A 31 -37.97 -10.51 10.01
C SER A 31 -37.25 -11.54 9.14
N LEU A 32 -36.10 -11.15 8.57
CA LEU A 32 -35.28 -12.03 7.75
C LEU A 32 -34.52 -13.07 8.60
N ALA A 33 -34.03 -12.66 9.77
CA ALA A 33 -33.36 -13.57 10.70
C ALA A 33 -34.25 -14.68 11.26
N LYS A 34 -35.58 -14.48 11.23
CA LYS A 34 -36.56 -15.46 11.66
C LYS A 34 -37.13 -16.32 10.51
N SER A 35 -36.78 -16.01 9.26
CA SER A 35 -37.26 -16.77 8.11
C SER A 35 -36.48 -18.07 7.95
N SER A 36 -37.11 -19.08 7.36
CA SER A 36 -36.43 -20.34 7.05
C SER A 36 -35.54 -20.17 5.84
N PHE A 37 -34.30 -20.62 5.93
CA PHE A 37 -33.34 -20.60 4.83
C PHE A 37 -33.48 -21.91 4.03
N ASN A 38 -33.87 -21.79 2.77
CA ASN A 38 -33.99 -22.91 1.83
C ASN A 38 -32.86 -22.97 0.81
N GLY A 39 -31.80 -22.19 0.98
CA GLY A 39 -30.64 -22.17 0.12
C GLY A 39 -29.61 -23.25 0.42
N THR A 40 -28.73 -23.51 -0.51
CA THR A 40 -27.56 -24.36 -0.30
C THR A 40 -26.47 -23.52 0.36
N SER A 41 -25.92 -24.01 1.46
CA SER A 41 -24.73 -23.32 2.08
C SER A 41 -23.58 -23.30 1.08
N MET A 42 -23.18 -22.12 0.67
CA MET A 42 -22.02 -21.94 -0.20
C MET A 42 -20.77 -21.78 0.65
N THR A 43 -19.69 -22.41 0.24
CA THR A 43 -18.38 -22.14 0.82
C THR A 43 -17.87 -20.82 0.23
N PRO A 44 -17.55 -19.81 1.05
CA PRO A 44 -17.04 -18.55 0.55
C PRO A 44 -15.80 -18.78 -0.30
N SER A 45 -15.78 -18.28 -1.53
CA SER A 45 -14.58 -18.33 -2.36
C SER A 45 -13.78 -17.05 -2.15
N VAL A 46 -12.77 -17.12 -1.30
CA VAL A 46 -11.77 -16.05 -1.21
C VAL A 46 -10.93 -16.12 -2.48
N ARG A 47 -11.15 -15.19 -3.39
CA ARG A 47 -10.28 -15.03 -4.57
C ARG A 47 -9.08 -14.24 -4.15
N SER A 48 -7.95 -14.90 -3.98
CA SER A 48 -6.65 -14.23 -4.00
C SER A 48 -6.34 -13.90 -5.46
N GLU A 49 -6.44 -12.65 -5.84
CA GLU A 49 -5.92 -12.22 -7.13
C GLU A 49 -4.40 -12.28 -7.08
N ALA A 50 -3.83 -13.19 -7.88
CA ALA A 50 -2.40 -13.19 -8.09
C ALA A 50 -2.01 -11.89 -8.81
N MET A 51 -1.27 -11.03 -8.13
CA MET A 51 -0.73 -9.81 -8.75
C MET A 51 0.27 -10.22 -9.84
N ALA A 52 -0.12 -10.03 -11.09
CA ALA A 52 0.78 -10.21 -12.21
C ALA A 52 1.52 -8.90 -12.49
N PRO A 53 2.84 -8.92 -12.76
CA PRO A 53 3.55 -7.71 -13.13
C PRO A 53 2.94 -7.12 -14.40
N ALA A 54 2.67 -5.82 -14.38
CA ALA A 54 2.18 -5.10 -15.54
C ALA A 54 3.26 -5.11 -16.64
N ILE A 55 3.05 -5.92 -17.69
CA ILE A 55 3.93 -5.95 -18.86
C ILE A 55 3.43 -4.92 -19.85
N GLY A 56 4.32 -4.04 -20.33
CA GLY A 56 3.96 -3.07 -21.36
C GLY A 56 4.72 -1.75 -21.29
N PRO A 57 4.35 -0.78 -22.14
CA PRO A 57 5.06 0.49 -22.27
C PRO A 57 5.17 1.29 -20.96
N LYS A 58 4.21 1.17 -20.05
CA LYS A 58 4.25 1.83 -18.75
C LYS A 58 5.39 1.28 -17.88
N LEU A 59 5.54 -0.05 -17.81
CA LEU A 59 6.64 -0.68 -17.06
C LEU A 59 8.00 -0.33 -17.67
N ASP A 60 8.10 -0.28 -19.00
CA ASP A 60 9.34 0.11 -19.68
C ASP A 60 9.66 1.59 -19.42
N GLY A 61 8.65 2.46 -19.38
CA GLY A 61 8.78 3.85 -18.98
C GLY A 61 9.30 3.98 -17.55
N ALA A 62 8.71 3.28 -16.60
CA ALA A 62 9.15 3.25 -15.20
C ALA A 62 10.60 2.76 -15.06
N ARG A 63 10.95 1.66 -15.73
CA ARG A 63 12.34 1.14 -15.77
C ARG A 63 13.33 2.16 -16.29
N LYS A 64 12.97 2.90 -17.34
CA LYS A 64 13.82 3.94 -17.92
C LYS A 64 14.06 5.08 -16.93
N ILE A 65 13.02 5.52 -16.24
CA ILE A 65 13.09 6.60 -15.25
C ILE A 65 13.94 6.17 -14.06
N ILE A 66 13.69 5.00 -13.47
CA ILE A 66 14.45 4.48 -12.33
C ILE A 66 15.93 4.30 -12.72
N LYS A 67 16.22 3.78 -13.91
CA LYS A 67 17.60 3.63 -14.40
C LYS A 67 18.31 4.97 -14.65
N GLY A 68 17.58 6.02 -14.98
CA GLY A 68 18.10 7.36 -15.22
C GLY A 68 18.28 8.17 -13.93
N ALA A 69 17.68 7.75 -12.83
CA ALA A 69 17.71 8.47 -11.58
C ALA A 69 19.13 8.53 -10.99
N LYS A 70 19.49 9.72 -10.52
CA LYS A 70 20.78 9.96 -9.84
C LYS A 70 20.63 9.98 -8.33
N ARG A 71 19.46 10.34 -7.86
CA ARG A 71 19.12 10.43 -6.42
C ARG A 71 17.73 9.86 -6.18
N PRO A 72 17.52 8.54 -6.47
CA PRO A 72 16.24 7.90 -6.20
C PRO A 72 15.99 7.80 -4.70
N LEU A 73 14.74 7.94 -4.29
CA LEU A 73 14.26 7.74 -2.93
C LEU A 73 13.09 6.78 -2.98
N MET A 74 13.07 5.80 -2.08
CA MET A 74 11.95 4.86 -1.98
C MET A 74 11.14 5.13 -0.71
N ILE A 75 9.82 5.06 -0.81
CA ILE A 75 8.92 5.16 0.33
C ILE A 75 8.05 3.90 0.34
N ALA A 76 8.14 3.11 1.41
CA ALA A 76 7.38 1.89 1.59
C ALA A 76 6.22 2.08 2.57
N GLY A 77 5.02 1.73 2.12
CA GLY A 77 3.78 1.80 2.90
C GLY A 77 3.22 0.42 3.25
N ILE A 78 2.09 0.41 3.94
CA ILE A 78 1.50 -0.77 4.59
C ILE A 78 1.22 -1.93 3.64
N ASP A 79 0.90 -1.67 2.38
CA ASP A 79 0.56 -2.74 1.44
C ASP A 79 1.78 -3.63 1.10
N VAL A 80 3.01 -3.16 1.34
CA VAL A 80 4.22 -4.01 1.30
C VAL A 80 4.09 -5.20 2.27
N LEU A 81 3.48 -4.99 3.44
CA LEU A 81 3.25 -6.07 4.42
C LEU A 81 2.02 -6.90 4.05
N HIS A 82 0.93 -6.28 3.61
CA HIS A 82 -0.28 -6.99 3.18
C HIS A 82 0.01 -7.98 2.06
N HIS A 83 0.85 -7.59 1.11
CA HIS A 83 1.27 -8.44 -0.01
C HIS A 83 2.52 -9.27 0.27
N GLN A 84 3.03 -9.27 1.51
CA GLN A 84 4.24 -10.00 1.91
C GLN A 84 5.47 -9.70 1.02
N ALA A 85 5.53 -8.45 0.50
CA ALA A 85 6.55 -8.01 -0.44
C ALA A 85 7.82 -7.42 0.23
N HIS A 86 7.92 -7.47 1.56
CA HIS A 86 9.00 -6.83 2.32
C HIS A 86 10.40 -7.34 1.95
N GLU A 87 10.55 -8.64 1.65
CA GLU A 87 11.83 -9.21 1.22
C GLU A 87 12.27 -8.66 -0.14
N VAL A 88 11.34 -8.61 -1.11
CA VAL A 88 11.62 -8.07 -2.45
C VAL A 88 11.98 -6.59 -2.40
N VAL A 89 11.27 -5.81 -1.57
CA VAL A 89 11.55 -4.38 -1.38
C VAL A 89 12.93 -4.17 -0.76
N THR A 90 13.27 -4.91 0.30
CA THR A 90 14.57 -4.78 0.96
C THR A 90 15.72 -5.27 0.10
N GLU A 91 15.51 -6.28 -0.72
CA GLU A 91 16.49 -6.73 -1.70
C GLU A 91 16.73 -5.64 -2.76
N ALA A 92 15.69 -5.04 -3.30
CA ALA A 92 15.80 -3.93 -4.24
C ALA A 92 16.56 -2.74 -3.64
N VAL A 93 16.25 -2.37 -2.38
CA VAL A 93 16.98 -1.32 -1.63
C VAL A 93 18.47 -1.61 -1.57
N ARG A 94 18.85 -2.83 -1.21
CA ARG A 94 20.26 -3.25 -1.10
C ARG A 94 20.97 -3.32 -2.45
N GLN A 95 20.32 -3.92 -3.43
CA GLN A 95 20.87 -4.13 -4.76
C GLN A 95 21.10 -2.81 -5.51
N PHE A 96 20.11 -1.92 -5.46
CA PHE A 96 20.17 -0.64 -6.18
C PHE A 96 20.67 0.52 -5.33
N LYS A 97 20.95 0.27 -4.04
CA LYS A 97 21.43 1.27 -3.08
C LYS A 97 20.52 2.49 -2.97
N ILE A 98 19.21 2.25 -2.97
CA ILE A 98 18.19 3.29 -2.88
C ILE A 98 17.88 3.56 -1.41
N PRO A 99 18.00 4.80 -0.89
CA PRO A 99 17.55 5.15 0.45
C PRO A 99 16.06 4.84 0.63
N LEU A 100 15.70 4.27 1.79
CA LEU A 100 14.35 3.84 2.11
C LEU A 100 13.79 4.64 3.29
N ILE A 101 12.66 5.30 3.05
CA ILE A 101 11.77 5.80 4.09
C ILE A 101 10.66 4.76 4.26
N THR A 102 10.29 4.44 5.49
CA THR A 102 9.10 3.62 5.77
C THR A 102 8.01 4.48 6.40
N THR A 103 6.75 4.13 6.14
CA THR A 103 5.67 4.65 6.98
C THR A 103 5.75 4.04 8.38
N TYR A 104 5.04 4.60 9.35
CA TYR A 104 5.01 4.02 10.71
C TYR A 104 4.52 2.58 10.73
N LYS A 105 3.64 2.22 9.81
CA LYS A 105 3.07 0.87 9.73
C LYS A 105 4.02 -0.16 9.15
N THR A 106 4.99 0.28 8.34
CA THR A 106 6.02 -0.58 7.73
C THR A 106 7.39 -0.46 8.38
N LYS A 107 7.46 0.28 9.47
CA LYS A 107 8.69 0.42 10.26
C LYS A 107 9.26 -0.96 10.59
N GLY A 108 10.57 -1.14 10.34
CA GLY A 108 11.28 -2.38 10.65
C GLY A 108 11.42 -3.37 9.50
N ILE A 109 10.87 -3.10 8.29
CA ILE A 109 11.15 -3.96 7.13
C ILE A 109 12.63 -3.92 6.72
N LEU A 110 13.32 -2.81 6.99
CA LEU A 110 14.77 -2.69 6.93
C LEU A 110 15.27 -2.31 8.33
N PRO A 111 16.34 -2.93 8.84
CA PRO A 111 16.93 -2.55 10.12
C PRO A 111 17.22 -1.05 10.19
N GLU A 112 16.91 -0.41 11.32
CA GLU A 112 17.07 1.05 11.44
C GLU A 112 18.52 1.51 11.44
N ASP A 113 19.45 0.64 11.81
CA ASP A 113 20.90 0.86 11.74
C ASP A 113 21.50 0.62 10.35
N HIS A 114 20.68 0.17 9.38
CA HIS A 114 21.15 -0.01 8.02
C HIS A 114 21.44 1.34 7.35
N PRO A 115 22.59 1.50 6.64
CA PRO A 115 22.99 2.80 6.05
C PRO A 115 21.99 3.42 5.07
N LEU A 116 21.10 2.62 4.48
CA LEU A 116 20.05 3.08 3.57
C LEU A 116 18.70 3.27 4.27
N SER A 117 18.59 3.02 5.57
CA SER A 117 17.39 3.28 6.34
C SER A 117 17.32 4.76 6.71
N MET A 118 16.31 5.44 6.22
CA MET A 118 16.00 6.83 6.58
C MET A 118 14.99 6.92 7.72
N GLY A 119 14.62 5.76 8.30
CA GLY A 119 13.70 5.64 9.43
C GLY A 119 12.23 5.56 9.07
N GLY A 120 11.40 5.43 10.11
CA GLY A 120 9.95 5.36 10.01
C GLY A 120 9.31 6.74 10.22
N HIS A 121 8.50 7.17 9.27
CA HIS A 121 7.88 8.48 9.26
C HIS A 121 6.36 8.39 9.03
N GLY A 122 5.64 9.46 9.32
CA GLY A 122 4.19 9.49 9.16
C GLY A 122 3.58 10.84 9.50
N LEU A 123 2.60 10.87 10.39
CA LEU A 123 1.76 12.04 10.66
C LEU A 123 2.39 13.13 11.56
N SER A 124 3.60 12.90 12.08
CA SER A 124 4.26 13.86 12.97
C SER A 124 4.89 15.02 12.16
N PRO A 125 4.57 16.28 12.47
CA PRO A 125 5.24 17.43 11.86
C PRO A 125 6.77 17.42 12.01
N LYS A 126 7.29 16.98 13.16
CA LYS A 126 8.74 16.84 13.37
C LYS A 126 9.36 15.85 12.39
N SER A 127 8.69 14.73 12.17
CA SER A 127 9.11 13.71 11.21
C SER A 127 9.18 14.29 9.81
N PHE A 128 8.21 15.10 9.42
CA PHE A 128 8.18 15.76 8.12
C PHE A 128 9.41 16.66 7.91
N TYR A 129 9.80 17.48 8.89
CA TYR A 129 10.98 18.32 8.78
C TYR A 129 12.29 17.53 8.62
N ILE A 130 12.35 16.31 9.15
CA ILE A 130 13.51 15.42 9.00
C ILE A 130 13.63 14.90 7.58
N ILE A 131 12.53 14.45 6.98
CA ILE A 131 12.51 13.82 5.65
C ILE A 131 12.43 14.82 4.50
N LYS A 132 11.92 16.03 4.74
CA LYS A 132 11.72 17.04 3.71
C LYS A 132 12.98 17.30 2.86
N PRO A 133 14.18 17.48 3.43
CA PRO A 133 15.39 17.67 2.64
C PRO A 133 15.75 16.48 1.73
N LEU A 134 15.41 15.26 2.16
CA LEU A 134 15.62 14.05 1.36
C LEU A 134 14.66 14.01 0.16
N ILE A 135 13.38 14.35 0.40
CA ILE A 135 12.35 14.43 -0.63
C ILE A 135 12.70 15.51 -1.67
N GLU A 136 13.09 16.70 -1.21
CA GLU A 136 13.47 17.81 -2.09
C GLU A 136 14.74 17.52 -2.89
N ALA A 137 15.66 16.74 -2.34
CA ALA A 137 16.89 16.35 -3.02
C ALA A 137 16.70 15.21 -4.03
N ALA A 138 15.62 14.42 -3.92
CA ALA A 138 15.36 13.30 -4.79
C ALA A 138 14.96 13.77 -6.20
N ASP A 139 15.47 13.10 -7.21
CA ASP A 139 15.05 13.29 -8.61
C ASP A 139 13.97 12.29 -9.05
N VAL A 140 13.82 11.20 -8.31
CA VAL A 140 12.74 10.22 -8.45
C VAL A 140 12.33 9.72 -7.08
N ILE A 141 11.03 9.73 -6.81
CA ILE A 141 10.44 9.11 -5.62
C ILE A 141 9.67 7.87 -6.07
N ILE A 142 10.02 6.72 -5.50
CA ILE A 142 9.40 5.44 -5.78
C ILE A 142 8.47 5.10 -4.61
N LEU A 143 7.16 5.14 -4.84
CA LEU A 143 6.16 4.75 -3.85
C LEU A 143 5.86 3.26 -4.00
N VAL A 144 6.00 2.49 -2.93
CA VAL A 144 5.77 1.04 -2.94
C VAL A 144 4.77 0.69 -1.85
N GLY A 145 3.62 0.20 -2.24
CA GLY A 145 2.55 -0.15 -1.30
C GLY A 145 2.15 1.00 -0.38
N TYR A 146 2.20 2.23 -0.88
CA TYR A 146 1.98 3.45 -0.13
C TYR A 146 0.51 3.89 -0.16
N ASP A 147 -0.07 4.11 1.01
CA ASP A 147 -1.36 4.77 1.14
C ASP A 147 -1.15 6.24 1.53
N PRO A 148 -1.71 7.20 0.77
CA PRO A 148 -1.60 8.63 1.09
C PRO A 148 -2.02 9.01 2.51
N ILE A 149 -2.84 8.20 3.19
CA ILE A 149 -3.22 8.42 4.59
C ILE A 149 -2.06 8.23 5.57
N GLU A 150 -1.01 7.52 5.19
CA GLU A 150 0.06 7.11 6.10
C GLU A 150 1.10 8.21 6.37
N MET A 151 1.26 9.15 5.44
CA MET A 151 2.23 10.24 5.57
C MET A 151 1.60 11.57 5.18
N ARG A 152 0.83 12.14 6.09
CA ARG A 152 0.20 13.44 5.90
C ARG A 152 0.67 14.40 6.98
N ALA A 153 1.34 15.47 6.59
CA ALA A 153 1.49 16.65 7.42
C ALA A 153 0.38 17.64 7.02
N GLU A 154 -0.51 17.98 7.95
CA GLU A 154 -1.60 18.92 7.70
C GLU A 154 -2.49 18.56 6.49
N TRP A 155 -2.67 17.27 6.23
CA TRP A 155 -3.44 16.71 5.10
C TRP A 155 -2.82 16.96 3.72
N ILE A 156 -1.58 17.40 3.65
CA ILE A 156 -0.84 17.61 2.42
C ILE A 156 0.21 16.50 2.28
N SER A 157 0.30 15.88 1.12
CA SER A 157 1.37 14.91 0.83
C SER A 157 2.72 15.62 0.81
N PRO A 158 3.79 15.00 1.35
CA PRO A 158 5.12 15.66 1.45
C PRO A 158 5.69 16.18 0.13
N TRP A 159 5.25 15.64 -1.00
CA TRP A 159 5.72 15.96 -2.35
C TRP A 159 4.79 16.87 -3.15
N GLU A 160 3.61 17.23 -2.64
CA GLU A 160 2.69 18.16 -3.32
C GLU A 160 3.16 19.61 -3.26
N LEU A 161 4.24 19.88 -2.54
CA LEU A 161 4.79 21.22 -2.31
C LEU A 161 5.77 21.68 -3.39
N GLY A 162 5.93 20.95 -4.49
CA GLY A 162 6.84 21.30 -5.58
C GLY A 162 6.31 20.93 -6.96
N ASP A 163 6.81 21.61 -8.00
CA ASP A 163 6.42 21.41 -9.42
C ASP A 163 6.78 20.02 -9.99
N ASN A 164 7.50 19.20 -9.22
CA ASN A 164 7.94 17.86 -9.59
C ASN A 164 7.16 16.81 -8.77
N GLY A 165 5.87 16.68 -9.02
CA GLY A 165 5.07 15.62 -8.41
C GLY A 165 5.64 14.23 -8.68
N PRO A 166 5.50 13.25 -7.74
CA PRO A 166 6.00 11.91 -7.89
C PRO A 166 5.30 11.20 -9.06
N MET A 167 6.06 10.35 -9.74
CA MET A 167 5.47 9.38 -10.64
C MET A 167 4.97 8.21 -9.79
N GLU A 168 3.67 8.02 -9.74
CA GLU A 168 3.03 6.88 -9.10
C GLU A 168 3.15 5.68 -10.04
N ILE A 169 3.70 4.59 -9.53
CA ILE A 169 3.74 3.29 -10.21
C ILE A 169 2.84 2.37 -9.40
N ASP A 170 1.60 2.21 -9.87
CA ASP A 170 0.65 1.24 -9.36
C ASP A 170 1.04 -0.19 -9.78
#